data_66ff1fceffbeea7ffa8b7c2e56f7f507
#
_entry.id   66ff1fceffbeea7ffa8b7c2e56f7f507
#
_cell.length_a   1.000
_cell.length_b   1.000
_cell.length_c   1.000
_cell.angle_alpha   90.00
_cell.angle_beta   90.00
_cell.angle_gamma   90.00
#
_symmetry.space_group_name_H-M   'P 1'
#
loop_
_entity.id
_entity.type
_entity.pdbx_description
1 polymer ?
#
loop_
_entity_poly.entity_id
_entity_poly.type
_entity_poly.pdbx_seq_one_letter_code
_entity_poly.pdbx_strand_id
1 'polypeptide(L)'
;MIDHRHHFDDQAAEWDKDPKKIERARRTAELIVDTVQPQGNERVFEFGAGTGLVSQFLAPHVGQLTLADNSHGMREVIAGKIDAGVLDGAELSDSDLVGGKLPDEKYDLVVASLVLHHVANVPALLTSFASILAPGGVACIIELDDAGGKFHAHIDHYDAHDGFKRDEFEQSLRDAGFAEVQFHDVGKIEREDGEYSLFLANAFTS
;
A
#
# COMPACT_ATOMS: atom_id res chain seq x y z
N MET A 1 12.92 -18.38 5.86
CA MET A 1 12.26 -17.16 5.32
C MET A 1 11.98 -17.45 3.87
N ILE A 2 10.72 -17.63 3.49
CA ILE A 2 10.33 -17.83 2.08
C ILE A 2 10.44 -16.45 1.43
N ASP A 3 11.21 -16.34 0.35
CA ASP A 3 11.31 -15.11 -0.41
C ASP A 3 10.07 -14.95 -1.30
N HIS A 4 9.06 -14.24 -0.82
CA HIS A 4 7.82 -13.99 -1.53
C HIS A 4 7.99 -13.15 -2.81
N ARG A 5 9.17 -12.53 -3.05
CA ARG A 5 9.44 -11.72 -4.24
C ARG A 5 9.32 -12.50 -5.53
N HIS A 6 9.83 -13.74 -5.59
CA HIS A 6 9.71 -14.57 -6.77
C HIS A 6 8.26 -14.90 -7.15
N HIS A 7 7.39 -15.04 -6.15
CA HIS A 7 5.97 -15.28 -6.41
C HIS A 7 5.30 -14.09 -7.11
N PHE A 8 5.65 -12.87 -6.72
CA PHE A 8 5.13 -11.65 -7.35
C PHE A 8 5.75 -11.39 -8.72
N ASP A 9 7.03 -11.72 -8.92
CA ASP A 9 7.69 -11.62 -10.23
C ASP A 9 6.96 -12.44 -11.29
N ASP A 10 6.61 -13.69 -10.97
CA ASP A 10 5.91 -14.61 -11.89
C ASP A 10 4.48 -14.17 -12.22
N GLN A 11 3.83 -13.45 -11.32
CA GLN A 11 2.44 -13.01 -11.49
C GLN A 11 2.30 -11.62 -12.12
N ALA A 12 3.36 -10.83 -12.19
CA ALA A 12 3.29 -9.42 -12.55
C ALA A 12 2.60 -9.18 -13.90
N ALA A 13 2.96 -9.95 -14.95
CA ALA A 13 2.41 -9.79 -16.29
C ALA A 13 0.90 -10.11 -16.42
N GLU A 14 0.36 -10.91 -15.49
CA GLU A 14 -1.05 -11.33 -15.47
C GLU A 14 -1.87 -10.55 -14.42
N TRP A 15 -1.20 -9.78 -13.54
CA TRP A 15 -1.81 -9.14 -12.38
C TRP A 15 -2.98 -8.23 -12.74
N ASP A 16 -2.81 -7.40 -13.75
CA ASP A 16 -3.78 -6.42 -14.21
C ASP A 16 -4.88 -7.00 -15.13
N LYS A 17 -4.86 -8.32 -15.38
CA LYS A 17 -5.91 -9.01 -16.15
C LYS A 17 -7.05 -9.49 -15.26
N ASP A 18 -6.86 -9.49 -13.93
CA ASP A 18 -7.87 -9.89 -12.97
C ASP A 18 -8.84 -8.73 -12.68
N PRO A 19 -10.11 -8.82 -13.13
CA PRO A 19 -11.08 -7.74 -12.93
C PRO A 19 -11.38 -7.46 -11.46
N LYS A 20 -11.21 -8.46 -10.56
CA LYS A 20 -11.42 -8.26 -9.12
C LYS A 20 -10.29 -7.41 -8.52
N LYS A 21 -9.05 -7.58 -8.98
CA LYS A 21 -7.92 -6.76 -8.55
C LYS A 21 -8.05 -5.32 -9.05
N ILE A 22 -8.44 -5.13 -10.31
CA ILE A 22 -8.69 -3.82 -10.90
C ILE A 22 -9.78 -3.08 -10.12
N GLU A 23 -10.93 -3.73 -9.89
CA GLU A 23 -12.06 -3.14 -9.19
C GLU A 23 -11.70 -2.79 -7.73
N ARG A 24 -10.94 -3.63 -7.05
CA ARG A 24 -10.47 -3.35 -5.69
C ARG A 24 -9.53 -2.14 -5.67
N ALA A 25 -8.57 -2.05 -6.60
CA ALA A 25 -7.65 -0.92 -6.70
C ALA A 25 -8.41 0.39 -6.99
N ARG A 26 -9.42 0.35 -7.87
CA ARG A 26 -10.28 1.49 -8.16
C ARG A 26 -11.03 1.98 -6.91
N ARG A 27 -11.70 1.07 -6.18
CA ARG A 27 -12.40 1.39 -4.93
C ARG A 27 -11.46 1.93 -3.86
N THR A 28 -10.27 1.37 -3.76
CA THR A 28 -9.23 1.86 -2.84
C THR A 28 -8.87 3.32 -3.16
N ALA A 29 -8.58 3.62 -4.42
CA ALA A 29 -8.24 4.99 -4.83
C ALA A 29 -9.42 5.95 -4.61
N GLU A 30 -10.65 5.56 -4.97
CA GLU A 30 -11.87 6.35 -4.72
C GLU A 30 -12.04 6.66 -3.23
N LEU A 31 -11.87 5.67 -2.36
CA LEU A 31 -12.00 5.87 -0.91
C LEU A 31 -10.90 6.79 -0.35
N ILE A 32 -9.67 6.69 -0.85
CA ILE A 32 -8.60 7.63 -0.49
C ILE A 32 -9.01 9.05 -0.91
N VAL A 33 -9.47 9.22 -2.14
CA VAL A 33 -9.92 10.54 -2.65
C VAL A 33 -11.07 11.11 -1.80
N ASP A 34 -12.07 10.28 -1.48
CA ASP A 34 -13.24 10.70 -0.71
C ASP A 34 -12.88 11.10 0.74
N THR A 35 -11.93 10.41 1.37
CA THR A 35 -11.58 10.61 2.78
C THR A 35 -10.47 11.63 3.00
N VAL A 36 -9.52 11.74 2.07
CA VAL A 36 -8.39 12.68 2.15
C VAL A 36 -8.68 13.99 1.41
N GLN A 37 -9.49 13.95 0.34
CA GLN A 37 -9.84 15.09 -0.51
C GLN A 37 -8.63 15.85 -1.07
N PRO A 38 -7.73 15.16 -1.80
CA PRO A 38 -6.54 15.78 -2.37
C PRO A 38 -6.91 16.94 -3.32
N GLN A 39 -6.03 17.95 -3.41
CA GLN A 39 -6.26 19.18 -4.18
C GLN A 39 -5.59 19.16 -5.56
N GLY A 40 -4.96 18.04 -5.95
CA GLY A 40 -4.32 17.86 -7.24
C GLY A 40 -2.85 18.30 -7.33
N ASN A 41 -2.24 18.62 -6.19
CA ASN A 41 -0.83 19.03 -6.12
C ASN A 41 0.01 18.23 -5.12
N GLU A 42 -0.59 17.20 -4.52
CA GLU A 42 0.06 16.35 -3.51
C GLU A 42 1.17 15.51 -4.15
N ARG A 43 2.23 15.37 -3.39
CA ARG A 43 3.31 14.41 -3.67
C ARG A 43 2.99 13.11 -2.94
N VAL A 44 2.81 12.05 -3.69
CA VAL A 44 2.41 10.73 -3.19
C VAL A 44 3.56 9.74 -3.31
N PHE A 45 3.79 8.97 -2.25
CA PHE A 45 4.68 7.82 -2.26
C PHE A 45 3.84 6.56 -2.07
N GLU A 46 3.83 5.66 -3.06
CA GLU A 46 3.19 4.34 -2.92
C GLU A 46 4.24 3.29 -2.58
N PHE A 47 4.12 2.69 -1.38
CA PHE A 47 4.94 1.60 -0.89
C PHE A 47 4.33 0.25 -1.24
N GLY A 48 5.12 -0.65 -1.86
CA GLY A 48 4.64 -1.94 -2.35
C GLY A 48 3.59 -1.77 -3.45
N ALA A 49 3.90 -0.91 -4.43
CA ALA A 49 2.95 -0.47 -5.44
C ALA A 49 2.45 -1.61 -6.37
N GLY A 50 3.09 -2.78 -6.35
CA GLY A 50 2.79 -3.87 -7.25
C GLY A 50 2.93 -3.42 -8.70
N THR A 51 1.86 -3.53 -9.49
CA THR A 51 1.82 -3.03 -10.87
C THR A 51 1.43 -1.55 -10.99
N GLY A 52 1.26 -0.84 -9.86
CA GLY A 52 0.80 0.55 -9.84
C GLY A 52 -0.69 0.72 -10.11
N LEU A 53 -1.52 -0.29 -9.83
CA LEU A 53 -2.97 -0.21 -10.10
C LEU A 53 -3.67 0.86 -9.26
N VAL A 54 -3.34 1.01 -7.96
CA VAL A 54 -3.94 2.04 -7.11
C VAL A 54 -3.49 3.41 -7.59
N SER A 55 -2.19 3.60 -7.83
CA SER A 55 -1.63 4.84 -8.38
C SER A 55 -2.27 5.22 -9.72
N GLN A 56 -2.58 4.25 -10.59
CA GLN A 56 -3.24 4.53 -11.87
C GLN A 56 -4.60 5.20 -11.71
N PHE A 57 -5.39 4.80 -10.70
CA PHE A 57 -6.69 5.41 -10.41
C PHE A 57 -6.55 6.68 -9.56
N LEU A 58 -5.47 6.81 -8.78
CA LEU A 58 -5.20 7.97 -7.95
C LEU A 58 -4.58 9.14 -8.75
N ALA A 59 -3.83 8.85 -9.82
CA ALA A 59 -3.11 9.82 -10.64
C ALA A 59 -3.92 11.05 -11.08
N PRO A 60 -5.20 10.93 -11.50
CA PRO A 60 -6.00 12.10 -11.89
C PRO A 60 -6.31 13.09 -10.76
N HIS A 61 -6.06 12.72 -9.51
CA HIS A 61 -6.47 13.46 -8.30
C HIS A 61 -5.31 14.05 -7.52
N VAL A 62 -4.05 13.76 -7.90
CA VAL A 62 -2.83 14.18 -7.17
C VAL A 62 -1.82 14.83 -8.12
N GLY A 63 -0.76 15.43 -7.56
CA GLY A 63 0.24 16.15 -8.36
C GLY A 63 1.36 15.26 -8.88
N GLN A 64 1.98 14.48 -8.01
CA GLN A 64 3.13 13.63 -8.38
C GLN A 64 3.04 12.28 -7.70
N LEU A 65 3.41 11.24 -8.42
CA LEU A 65 3.46 9.87 -7.92
C LEU A 65 4.89 9.34 -7.94
N THR A 66 5.31 8.79 -6.80
CA THR A 66 6.56 8.03 -6.66
C THR A 66 6.20 6.63 -6.19
N LEU A 67 6.51 5.61 -7.01
CA LEU A 67 6.15 4.22 -6.75
C LEU A 67 7.37 3.41 -6.36
N ALA A 68 7.27 2.63 -5.30
CA ALA A 68 8.32 1.71 -4.86
C ALA A 68 7.77 0.29 -4.72
N ASP A 69 8.49 -0.67 -5.28
CA ASP A 69 8.23 -2.10 -5.11
C ASP A 69 9.54 -2.87 -5.09
N ASN A 70 9.62 -3.98 -4.38
CA ASN A 70 10.81 -4.81 -4.28
C ASN A 70 10.82 -5.99 -5.28
N SER A 71 9.69 -6.29 -5.95
CA SER A 71 9.60 -7.27 -7.02
C SER A 71 10.10 -6.67 -8.34
N HIS A 72 11.04 -7.36 -8.98
CA HIS A 72 11.56 -6.93 -10.28
C HIS A 72 10.47 -6.93 -11.36
N GLY A 73 9.65 -7.99 -11.42
CA GLY A 73 8.57 -8.08 -12.39
C GLY A 73 7.51 -6.99 -12.22
N MET A 74 7.15 -6.64 -10.97
CA MET A 74 6.22 -5.53 -10.70
C MET A 74 6.80 -4.20 -11.18
N ARG A 75 8.09 -3.94 -10.90
CA ARG A 75 8.80 -2.73 -11.35
C ARG A 75 8.86 -2.61 -12.88
N GLU A 76 9.04 -3.73 -13.60
CA GLU A 76 9.01 -3.74 -15.07
C GLU A 76 7.62 -3.36 -15.60
N VAL A 77 6.54 -3.82 -14.96
CA VAL A 77 5.18 -3.44 -15.34
C VAL A 77 4.93 -1.95 -15.08
N ILE A 78 5.36 -1.41 -13.92
CA ILE A 78 5.27 0.03 -13.64
C ILE A 78 6.03 0.83 -14.71
N ALA A 79 7.28 0.47 -15.01
CA ALA A 79 8.10 1.14 -16.02
C ALA A 79 7.41 1.14 -17.39
N GLY A 80 6.85 -0.01 -17.81
CA GLY A 80 6.07 -0.11 -19.04
C GLY A 80 4.83 0.79 -19.06
N LYS A 81 4.14 0.97 -17.92
CA LYS A 81 2.99 1.88 -17.79
C LYS A 81 3.41 3.35 -17.86
N ILE A 82 4.56 3.70 -17.30
CA ILE A 82 5.14 5.05 -17.40
C ILE A 82 5.48 5.34 -18.86
N ASP A 83 6.22 4.44 -19.51
CA ASP A 83 6.60 4.58 -20.91
C ASP A 83 5.39 4.66 -21.87
N ALA A 84 4.31 3.97 -21.55
CA ALA A 84 3.06 3.99 -22.31
C ALA A 84 2.15 5.20 -21.99
N GLY A 85 2.53 6.08 -21.05
CA GLY A 85 1.74 7.22 -20.62
C GLY A 85 0.48 6.87 -19.80
N VAL A 86 0.39 5.63 -19.29
CA VAL A 86 -0.69 5.21 -18.36
C VAL A 86 -0.48 5.78 -16.96
N LEU A 87 0.79 5.86 -16.54
CA LEU A 87 1.26 6.51 -15.32
C LEU A 87 2.13 7.70 -15.69
N ASP A 88 1.55 8.64 -16.47
CA ASP A 88 2.28 9.80 -16.97
C ASP A 88 2.80 10.67 -15.81
N GLY A 89 4.07 11.05 -15.86
CA GLY A 89 4.74 11.83 -14.82
C GLY A 89 5.03 11.10 -13.52
N ALA A 90 4.71 9.81 -13.41
CA ALA A 90 5.09 9.01 -12.25
C ALA A 90 6.58 8.63 -12.28
N GLU A 91 7.17 8.46 -11.11
CA GLU A 91 8.57 8.06 -10.93
C GLU A 91 8.67 6.71 -10.22
N LEU A 92 9.57 5.84 -10.70
CA LEU A 92 9.88 4.57 -10.07
C LEU A 92 11.06 4.75 -9.11
N SER A 93 10.82 4.57 -7.81
CA SER A 93 11.82 4.75 -6.75
C SER A 93 12.63 3.47 -6.47
N ASP A 94 13.89 3.66 -6.10
CA ASP A 94 14.77 2.62 -5.55
C ASP A 94 14.82 2.64 -4.02
N SER A 95 13.88 3.33 -3.37
CA SER A 95 13.78 3.36 -1.91
C SER A 95 13.39 1.99 -1.36
N ASP A 96 13.99 1.63 -0.24
CA ASP A 96 13.70 0.42 0.53
C ASP A 96 13.45 0.81 1.98
N LEU A 97 12.20 1.12 2.31
CA LEU A 97 11.83 1.60 3.65
C LEU A 97 12.04 0.53 4.72
N VAL A 98 11.94 -0.75 4.35
CA VAL A 98 12.18 -1.88 5.26
C VAL A 98 13.68 -2.04 5.54
N GLY A 99 14.51 -1.89 4.51
CA GLY A 99 15.97 -1.90 4.61
C GLY A 99 16.59 -0.59 5.11
N GLY A 100 15.75 0.45 5.35
CA GLY A 100 16.21 1.75 5.87
C GLY A 100 16.73 2.72 4.79
N LYS A 101 16.55 2.41 3.51
CA LYS A 101 16.85 3.34 2.40
C LYS A 101 15.65 4.24 2.16
N LEU A 102 15.57 5.34 2.89
CA LEU A 102 14.49 6.33 2.78
C LEU A 102 14.72 7.27 1.58
N PRO A 103 13.65 7.80 0.97
CA PRO A 103 13.77 8.91 0.03
C PRO A 103 14.21 10.19 0.75
N ASP A 104 14.95 11.05 0.07
CA ASP A 104 15.38 12.35 0.60
C ASP A 104 14.23 13.36 0.68
N GLU A 105 13.21 13.15 -0.12
CA GLU A 105 12.07 14.04 -0.25
C GLU A 105 10.97 13.75 0.76
N LYS A 106 10.09 14.74 0.98
CA LYS A 106 8.88 14.61 1.79
C LYS A 106 7.67 14.49 0.90
N TYR A 107 6.67 13.75 1.40
CA TYR A 107 5.43 13.47 0.70
C TYR A 107 4.24 13.98 1.51
N ASP A 108 3.19 14.38 0.81
CA ASP A 108 1.93 14.77 1.43
C ASP A 108 1.08 13.53 1.75
N LEU A 109 1.18 12.49 0.90
CA LEU A 109 0.53 11.20 1.08
C LEU A 109 1.56 10.06 0.98
N VAL A 110 1.41 9.09 1.88
CA VAL A 110 2.00 7.75 1.73
C VAL A 110 0.86 6.76 1.55
N VAL A 111 0.90 5.96 0.49
CA VAL A 111 -0.10 4.93 0.20
C VAL A 111 0.53 3.55 0.33
N ALA A 112 -0.14 2.62 0.99
CA ALA A 112 0.27 1.22 1.06
C ALA A 112 -0.98 0.34 1.01
N SER A 113 -1.06 -0.56 0.03
CA SER A 113 -2.26 -1.38 -0.19
C SER A 113 -1.95 -2.86 -0.21
N LEU A 114 -2.40 -3.59 0.80
CA LEU A 114 -2.25 -5.05 0.94
C LEU A 114 -0.78 -5.50 0.85
N VAL A 115 0.10 -4.80 1.55
CA VAL A 115 1.54 -5.07 1.53
C VAL A 115 2.14 -5.23 2.93
N LEU A 116 1.58 -4.59 3.97
CA LEU A 116 2.15 -4.61 5.32
C LEU A 116 2.12 -6.01 5.93
N HIS A 117 1.12 -6.83 5.58
CA HIS A 117 1.03 -8.21 6.05
C HIS A 117 2.17 -9.11 5.54
N HIS A 118 2.96 -8.65 4.55
CA HIS A 118 4.19 -9.32 4.12
C HIS A 118 5.45 -8.81 4.82
N VAL A 119 5.35 -7.77 5.66
CA VAL A 119 6.50 -7.11 6.30
C VAL A 119 6.69 -7.63 7.72
N ALA A 120 7.86 -8.18 8.01
CA ALA A 120 8.14 -8.76 9.32
C ALA A 120 8.17 -7.73 10.47
N ASN A 121 8.64 -6.49 10.21
CA ASN A 121 8.74 -5.44 11.22
C ASN A 121 7.87 -4.24 10.84
N VAL A 122 6.57 -4.39 11.01
CA VAL A 122 5.58 -3.34 10.73
C VAL A 122 5.80 -2.07 11.56
N PRO A 123 6.10 -2.11 12.87
CA PRO A 123 6.37 -0.88 13.63
C PRO A 123 7.51 -0.02 13.07
N ALA A 124 8.60 -0.64 12.63
CA ALA A 124 9.70 0.09 12.00
C ALA A 124 9.28 0.71 10.65
N LEU A 125 8.49 0.00 9.85
CA LEU A 125 7.95 0.52 8.59
C LEU A 125 7.01 1.71 8.83
N LEU A 126 6.12 1.64 9.82
CA LEU A 126 5.23 2.77 10.17
C LEU A 126 6.02 4.00 10.62
N THR A 127 7.11 3.80 11.37
CA THR A 127 8.05 4.90 11.71
C THR A 127 8.69 5.49 10.46
N SER A 128 9.07 4.65 9.48
CA SER A 128 9.59 5.12 8.19
C SER A 128 8.53 5.94 7.44
N PHE A 129 7.26 5.52 7.41
CA PHE A 129 6.17 6.29 6.80
C PHE A 129 6.02 7.66 7.45
N ALA A 130 5.94 7.72 8.79
CA ALA A 130 5.89 9.00 9.51
C ALA A 130 7.08 9.91 9.19
N SER A 131 8.29 9.32 9.04
CA SER A 131 9.51 10.06 8.79
C SER A 131 9.59 10.68 7.39
N ILE A 132 8.94 10.09 6.37
CA ILE A 132 8.94 10.62 4.99
C ILE A 132 7.75 11.53 4.69
N LEU A 133 6.76 11.60 5.58
CA LEU A 133 5.64 12.52 5.45
C LEU A 133 6.05 13.96 5.80
N ALA A 134 5.44 14.91 5.11
CA ALA A 134 5.46 16.31 5.47
C ALA A 134 4.60 16.57 6.72
N PRO A 135 4.80 17.67 7.45
CA PRO A 135 3.86 18.09 8.50
C PRO A 135 2.44 18.19 7.97
N GLY A 136 1.48 17.58 8.66
CA GLY A 136 0.08 17.48 8.23
C GLY A 136 -0.17 16.46 7.12
N GLY A 137 0.84 15.70 6.71
CA GLY A 137 0.70 14.63 5.72
C GLY A 137 -0.03 13.41 6.28
N VAL A 138 -0.49 12.52 5.41
CA VAL A 138 -1.30 11.36 5.77
C VAL A 138 -0.76 10.05 5.17
N ALA A 139 -0.73 8.99 5.98
CA ALA A 139 -0.54 7.62 5.50
C ALA A 139 -1.90 6.94 5.30
N CYS A 140 -2.17 6.54 4.07
CA CYS A 140 -3.36 5.80 3.65
C CYS A 140 -3.00 4.31 3.54
N ILE A 141 -3.33 3.52 4.55
CA ILE A 141 -2.93 2.13 4.65
C ILE A 141 -4.16 1.23 4.52
N ILE A 142 -4.20 0.44 3.45
CA ILE A 142 -5.26 -0.53 3.20
C ILE A 142 -4.74 -1.91 3.57
N GLU A 143 -5.43 -2.57 4.50
CA GLU A 143 -5.04 -3.89 4.97
C GLU A 143 -6.21 -4.79 5.33
N LEU A 144 -5.89 -6.07 5.53
CA LEU A 144 -6.81 -7.08 6.03
C LEU A 144 -7.13 -6.81 7.50
N ASP A 145 -8.41 -6.88 7.87
CA ASP A 145 -8.79 -7.14 9.26
C ASP A 145 -8.23 -8.49 9.70
N ASP A 146 -8.00 -8.68 11.02
CA ASP A 146 -7.49 -9.93 11.58
C ASP A 146 -8.33 -11.13 11.10
N ALA A 147 -7.72 -11.99 10.31
CA ALA A 147 -8.34 -13.18 9.75
C ALA A 147 -8.19 -14.44 10.64
N GLY A 148 -7.50 -14.30 11.77
CA GLY A 148 -7.33 -15.39 12.75
C GLY A 148 -6.57 -16.59 12.17
N GLY A 149 -5.57 -16.37 11.33
CA GLY A 149 -4.74 -17.43 10.74
C GLY A 149 -5.33 -18.09 9.48
N LYS A 150 -6.42 -17.55 8.90
CA LYS A 150 -7.15 -18.21 7.82
C LYS A 150 -6.78 -17.72 6.43
N PHE A 151 -6.43 -16.44 6.29
CA PHE A 151 -6.19 -15.85 4.97
C PHE A 151 -5.01 -16.48 4.23
N HIS A 152 -3.95 -16.83 4.96
CA HIS A 152 -2.74 -17.48 4.42
C HIS A 152 -2.62 -18.95 4.81
N ALA A 153 -3.68 -19.58 5.32
CA ALA A 153 -3.67 -20.99 5.76
C ALA A 153 -3.26 -21.99 4.66
N HIS A 154 -3.34 -21.59 3.39
CA HIS A 154 -2.91 -22.40 2.23
C HIS A 154 -1.40 -22.29 1.94
N ILE A 155 -0.67 -21.40 2.66
CA ILE A 155 0.77 -21.22 2.49
C ILE A 155 1.48 -21.86 3.69
N ASP A 156 2.21 -22.96 3.46
CA ASP A 156 3.00 -23.62 4.50
C ASP A 156 4.07 -22.66 5.04
N HIS A 157 4.17 -22.56 6.38
CA HIS A 157 5.16 -21.72 7.06
C HIS A 157 5.08 -20.23 6.72
N TYR A 158 3.86 -19.69 6.53
CA TYR A 158 3.69 -18.26 6.40
C TYR A 158 4.06 -17.59 7.74
N ASP A 159 5.12 -16.81 7.74
CA ASP A 159 5.76 -16.22 8.93
C ASP A 159 5.53 -14.71 9.06
N ALA A 160 4.56 -14.16 8.33
CA ALA A 160 4.16 -12.76 8.38
C ALA A 160 2.77 -12.59 9.05
N HIS A 161 2.07 -11.49 8.78
CA HIS A 161 0.82 -11.17 9.45
C HIS A 161 -0.41 -11.69 8.67
N ASP A 162 -1.40 -12.23 9.36
CA ASP A 162 -2.66 -12.68 8.78
C ASP A 162 -3.78 -11.63 8.97
N GLY A 163 -3.45 -10.38 8.73
CA GLY A 163 -4.29 -9.22 8.98
C GLY A 163 -3.96 -8.54 10.30
N PHE A 164 -4.69 -7.47 10.61
CA PHE A 164 -4.43 -6.62 11.76
C PHE A 164 -5.73 -6.34 12.52
N LYS A 165 -5.68 -6.38 13.85
CA LYS A 165 -6.74 -5.85 14.70
C LYS A 165 -6.62 -4.34 14.71
N ARG A 166 -7.72 -3.65 14.42
CA ARG A 166 -7.71 -2.19 14.23
C ARG A 166 -7.24 -1.43 15.47
N ASP A 167 -7.59 -1.89 16.68
CA ASP A 167 -7.16 -1.28 17.94
C ASP A 167 -5.66 -1.42 18.19
N GLU A 168 -5.08 -2.62 17.95
CA GLU A 168 -3.64 -2.85 18.05
C GLU A 168 -2.88 -2.08 16.95
N PHE A 169 -3.47 -1.99 15.74
CA PHE A 169 -2.88 -1.27 14.63
C PHE A 169 -2.91 0.26 14.85
N GLU A 170 -4.01 0.78 15.41
CA GLU A 170 -4.09 2.19 15.83
C GLU A 170 -2.99 2.53 16.84
N GLN A 171 -2.79 1.68 17.84
CA GLN A 171 -1.73 1.89 18.82
C GLN A 171 -0.33 1.91 18.16
N SER A 172 -0.08 0.98 17.22
CA SER A 172 1.18 0.93 16.48
C SER A 172 1.42 2.19 15.64
N LEU A 173 0.37 2.76 15.03
CA LEU A 173 0.43 4.03 14.31
C LEU A 173 0.74 5.19 15.24
N ARG A 174 0.09 5.26 16.42
CA ARG A 174 0.37 6.30 17.42
C ARG A 174 1.80 6.20 17.96
N ASP A 175 2.28 5.00 18.21
CA ASP A 175 3.67 4.75 18.67
C ASP A 175 4.69 5.15 17.59
N ALA A 176 4.33 5.06 16.31
CA ALA A 176 5.14 5.51 15.18
C ALA A 176 5.15 7.05 14.99
N GLY A 177 4.31 7.80 15.74
CA GLY A 177 4.29 9.26 15.75
C GLY A 177 3.11 9.91 15.00
N PHE A 178 2.10 9.14 14.58
CA PHE A 178 0.88 9.70 14.01
C PHE A 178 -0.03 10.29 15.09
N ALA A 179 -0.54 11.49 14.86
CA ALA A 179 -1.35 12.24 15.83
C ALA A 179 -2.82 11.80 15.83
N GLU A 180 -3.35 11.45 14.68
CA GLU A 180 -4.74 11.05 14.49
C GLU A 180 -4.82 9.82 13.57
N VAL A 181 -5.77 8.93 13.84
CA VAL A 181 -6.03 7.74 13.00
C VAL A 181 -7.54 7.61 12.80
N GLN A 182 -7.95 7.41 11.55
CA GLN A 182 -9.34 7.18 11.18
C GLN A 182 -9.44 5.88 10.38
N PHE A 183 -10.40 5.02 10.70
CA PHE A 183 -10.66 3.77 9.98
C PHE A 183 -11.91 3.85 9.12
N HIS A 184 -11.81 3.32 7.89
CA HIS A 184 -12.93 3.19 6.96
C HIS A 184 -13.00 1.77 6.43
N ASP A 185 -14.20 1.25 6.18
CA ASP A 185 -14.39 -0.07 5.58
C ASP A 185 -14.20 0.03 4.06
N VAL A 186 -13.32 -0.81 3.50
CA VAL A 186 -13.05 -0.86 2.05
C VAL A 186 -13.95 -1.89 1.34
N GLY A 187 -14.37 -2.91 2.07
CA GLY A 187 -15.10 -4.06 1.55
C GLY A 187 -14.43 -5.38 1.93
N LYS A 188 -14.52 -6.38 1.06
CA LYS A 188 -14.04 -7.74 1.37
C LYS A 188 -13.31 -8.35 0.18
N ILE A 189 -12.38 -9.26 0.48
CA ILE A 189 -11.85 -10.24 -0.48
C ILE A 189 -12.64 -11.53 -0.31
N GLU A 190 -13.29 -11.97 -1.39
CA GLU A 190 -14.00 -13.26 -1.44
C GLU A 190 -13.06 -14.33 -1.98
N ARG A 191 -12.95 -15.44 -1.27
CA ARG A 191 -12.25 -16.66 -1.66
C ARG A 191 -13.15 -17.87 -1.43
N GLU A 192 -12.74 -19.05 -1.90
CA GLU A 192 -13.48 -20.30 -1.69
C GLU A 192 -13.59 -20.68 -0.20
N ASP A 193 -12.61 -20.28 0.60
CA ASP A 193 -12.50 -20.57 2.04
C ASP A 193 -13.12 -19.49 2.95
N GLY A 194 -13.60 -18.38 2.41
CA GLY A 194 -14.26 -17.33 3.21
C GLY A 194 -14.23 -15.93 2.62
N GLU A 195 -14.77 -15.00 3.41
CA GLU A 195 -14.75 -13.57 3.15
C GLU A 195 -13.81 -12.89 4.16
N TYR A 196 -12.95 -12.03 3.65
CA TYR A 196 -11.93 -11.34 4.43
C TYR A 196 -12.12 -9.83 4.31
N SER A 197 -12.48 -9.19 5.41
CA SER A 197 -12.74 -7.75 5.46
C SER A 197 -11.45 -6.94 5.28
N LEU A 198 -11.59 -5.78 4.64
CA LEU A 198 -10.52 -4.82 4.46
C LEU A 198 -10.87 -3.50 5.13
N PHE A 199 -9.87 -2.85 5.67
CA PHE A 199 -9.98 -1.47 6.15
C PHE A 199 -8.99 -0.54 5.43
N LEU A 200 -9.31 0.74 5.41
CA LEU A 200 -8.39 1.85 5.18
C LEU A 200 -8.13 2.54 6.51
N ALA A 201 -6.89 2.66 6.92
CA ALA A 201 -6.46 3.52 8.00
C ALA A 201 -5.83 4.81 7.41
N ASN A 202 -6.44 5.96 7.66
CA ASN A 202 -5.85 7.27 7.42
C ASN A 202 -5.16 7.73 8.70
N ALA A 203 -3.84 7.79 8.69
CA ALA A 203 -3.03 8.19 9.82
C ALA A 203 -2.31 9.52 9.52
N PHE A 204 -2.61 10.55 10.30
CA PHE A 204 -2.15 11.93 10.08
C PHE A 204 -0.96 12.26 10.95
N THR A 205 0.05 12.93 10.38
CA THR A 205 1.13 13.57 11.13
C THR A 205 0.66 14.91 11.74
N SER A 206 1.40 15.42 12.73
CA SER A 206 1.12 16.73 13.35
C SER A 206 1.49 17.88 12.44
#